data_6dae77bad53dc970cf2368c1ec9abbd1
#
_entry.id   6dae77bad53dc970cf2368c1ec9abbd1
#
_cell.length_a   1.000
_cell.length_b   1.000
_cell.length_c   1.000
_cell.angle_alpha   90.00
_cell.angle_beta   90.00
_cell.angle_gamma   90.00
#
_symmetry.space_group_name_H-M   'P 1'
#
loop_
_entity.id
_entity.type
_entity.pdbx_description
1 polymer ?
#
loop_
_entity_poly.entity_id
_entity_poly.type
_entity_poly.pdbx_seq_one_letter_code
_entity_poly.pdbx_strand_id
1 'polypeptide(L)'
;MGLGWCCFRNYAGHAKEIGGDVSYEYPRFFLKPASAHVEADENGNNFIELLRADEHIDHEVEMVIRLGPNLEPEAMCVGCDTTNRTRQTHAKNKRWPWTEGKAFRGSGVLGTWAPYNDTIMQ
;
A
#
# COMPACT_ATOMS: atom_id res chain seq x y z
N MET A 1 11.41 10.07 -0.98
CA MET A 1 10.06 9.49 -0.73
C MET A 1 9.72 9.61 0.74
N GLY A 2 8.53 10.07 1.02
CA GLY A 2 8.06 10.26 2.37
C GLY A 2 7.36 9.04 2.97
N LEU A 3 6.65 9.28 4.08
CA LEU A 3 5.83 8.28 4.75
C LEU A 3 4.59 7.94 3.89
N GLY A 4 4.34 6.66 3.72
CA GLY A 4 3.12 6.16 3.08
C GLY A 4 1.98 5.98 4.10
N TRP A 5 0.85 6.62 3.85
CA TRP A 5 -0.39 6.44 4.59
C TRP A 5 -1.30 5.53 3.77
N CYS A 6 -1.48 4.31 4.21
CA CYS A 6 -2.23 3.28 3.49
C CYS A 6 -3.62 3.13 4.11
N CYS A 7 -4.65 3.51 3.34
CA CYS A 7 -6.03 3.39 3.77
C CYS A 7 -6.49 1.93 3.61
N PHE A 8 -6.80 1.25 4.69
CA PHE A 8 -7.23 -0.13 4.61
C PHE A 8 -8.75 -0.25 4.50
N ARG A 9 -9.18 -1.35 3.84
CA ARG A 9 -10.61 -1.65 3.57
C ARG A 9 -11.34 -0.49 2.86
N ASN A 10 -10.63 0.18 1.94
CA ASN A 10 -11.15 1.34 1.22
C ASN A 10 -12.02 0.94 0.01
N TYR A 11 -11.77 -0.23 -0.56
CA TYR A 11 -12.50 -0.73 -1.72
C TYR A 11 -13.63 -1.65 -1.28
N ALA A 12 -14.87 -1.35 -1.69
CA ALA A 12 -16.05 -2.12 -1.29
C ALA A 12 -15.96 -3.61 -1.68
N GLY A 13 -15.44 -3.91 -2.86
CA GLY A 13 -15.22 -5.29 -3.32
C GLY A 13 -14.27 -6.05 -2.41
N HIS A 14 -13.12 -5.46 -2.09
CA HIS A 14 -12.14 -6.07 -1.20
C HIS A 14 -12.68 -6.28 0.22
N ALA A 15 -13.41 -5.31 0.77
CA ALA A 15 -14.01 -5.42 2.09
C ALA A 15 -14.98 -6.62 2.16
N LYS A 16 -15.77 -6.85 1.10
CA LYS A 16 -16.67 -8.01 1.00
C LYS A 16 -15.91 -9.33 0.93
N GLU A 17 -14.82 -9.41 0.16
CA GLU A 17 -13.98 -10.61 0.02
C GLU A 17 -13.44 -11.09 1.36
N ILE A 18 -13.08 -10.19 2.25
CA ILE A 18 -12.54 -10.51 3.59
C ILE A 18 -13.61 -10.58 4.68
N GLY A 19 -14.91 -10.52 4.30
CA GLY A 19 -16.03 -10.67 5.23
C GLY A 19 -16.36 -9.45 6.06
N GLY A 20 -16.02 -8.25 5.58
CA GLY A 20 -16.31 -6.99 6.24
C GLY A 20 -16.95 -5.97 5.33
N ASP A 21 -17.28 -4.81 5.87
CA ASP A 21 -17.79 -3.65 5.16
C ASP A 21 -16.79 -2.51 5.16
N VAL A 22 -16.96 -1.59 4.20
CA VAL A 22 -16.23 -0.32 4.20
C VAL A 22 -16.62 0.49 5.43
N SER A 23 -15.63 1.06 6.11
CA SER A 23 -15.91 1.96 7.22
C SER A 23 -16.47 3.29 6.70
N TYR A 24 -17.67 3.65 7.14
CA TYR A 24 -18.33 4.91 6.80
C TYR A 24 -18.09 6.02 7.81
N GLU A 25 -17.38 5.75 8.90
CA GLU A 25 -17.10 6.75 9.93
C GLU A 25 -15.99 7.70 9.49
N TYR A 26 -14.81 7.19 9.25
CA TYR A 26 -13.63 7.90 8.75
C TYR A 26 -12.59 6.90 8.26
N PRO A 27 -11.67 7.31 7.37
CA PRO A 27 -10.61 6.43 6.89
C PRO A 27 -9.69 6.00 8.03
N ARG A 28 -9.25 4.75 7.98
CA ARG A 28 -8.26 4.19 8.90
C ARG A 28 -7.01 3.83 8.14
N PHE A 29 -5.86 4.03 8.75
CA PHE A 29 -4.59 3.91 8.07
C PHE A 29 -3.64 2.98 8.82
N PHE A 30 -2.79 2.31 8.06
CA PHE A 30 -1.51 1.80 8.52
C PHE A 30 -0.40 2.53 7.75
N LEU A 31 0.82 2.46 8.25
CA LEU A 31 1.91 3.27 7.74
C LEU A 31 2.99 2.41 7.09
N LYS A 32 3.58 2.93 6.00
CA LYS A 32 4.80 2.41 5.42
C LYS A 32 5.89 3.49 5.52
N PRO A 33 7.04 3.19 6.15
CA PRO A 33 8.14 4.15 6.21
C PRO A 33 8.74 4.39 4.82
N ALA A 34 9.47 5.48 4.66
CA ALA A 34 10.16 5.80 3.41
C ALA A 34 11.03 4.63 2.91
N SER A 35 11.69 3.93 3.84
CA SER A 35 12.55 2.78 3.55
C SER A 35 11.83 1.55 2.98
N ALA A 36 10.50 1.48 3.09
CA ALA A 36 9.70 0.40 2.54
C ALA A 36 9.43 0.56 1.04
N HIS A 37 9.60 1.77 0.49
CA HIS A 37 9.23 2.08 -0.88
C HIS A 37 10.33 1.74 -1.89
N VAL A 38 9.89 1.22 -3.04
CA VAL A 38 10.70 1.01 -4.24
C VAL A 38 9.99 1.70 -5.40
N GLU A 39 10.67 2.63 -6.05
CA GLU A 39 10.13 3.34 -7.21
C GLU A 39 10.50 2.65 -8.52
N ALA A 40 9.68 2.83 -9.56
CA ALA A 40 9.98 2.39 -10.90
C ALA A 40 11.20 3.15 -11.46
N ASP A 41 12.01 2.44 -12.24
CA ASP A 41 13.10 3.03 -13.00
C ASP A 41 12.58 3.86 -14.20
N GLU A 42 13.49 4.40 -15.01
CA GLU A 42 13.16 5.21 -16.20
C GLU A 42 12.33 4.45 -17.25
N ASN A 43 12.36 3.12 -17.25
CA ASN A 43 11.59 2.27 -18.15
C ASN A 43 10.25 1.79 -17.53
N GLY A 44 9.91 2.26 -16.34
CA GLY A 44 8.70 1.87 -15.63
C GLY A 44 8.80 0.52 -14.91
N ASN A 45 10.00 -0.03 -14.76
CA ASN A 45 10.22 -1.30 -14.06
C ASN A 45 10.63 -1.07 -12.61
N ASN A 46 10.24 -2.00 -11.76
CA ASN A 46 10.74 -2.10 -10.41
C ASN A 46 10.97 -3.55 -10.01
N PHE A 47 11.93 -3.74 -9.12
CA PHE A 47 12.32 -5.06 -8.65
C PHE A 47 12.33 -5.04 -7.14
N ILE A 48 11.71 -6.05 -6.55
CA ILE A 48 11.75 -6.28 -5.10
C ILE A 48 12.33 -7.65 -4.83
N GLU A 49 13.07 -7.76 -3.75
CA GLU A 49 13.62 -9.03 -3.29
C GLU A 49 12.72 -9.58 -2.18
N LEU A 50 12.17 -10.78 -2.40
CA LEU A 50 11.37 -11.49 -1.42
C LEU A 50 12.28 -12.44 -0.64
N LEU A 51 12.66 -12.04 0.57
CA LEU A 51 13.67 -12.72 1.35
C LEU A 51 13.23 -14.05 1.96
N ARG A 52 11.95 -14.39 1.92
CA ARG A 52 11.40 -15.58 2.55
C ARG A 52 10.44 -16.33 1.64
N ALA A 53 10.98 -17.31 0.93
CA ALA A 53 10.22 -18.15 0.00
C ALA A 53 9.19 -19.07 0.68
N ASP A 54 9.30 -19.29 1.97
CA ASP A 54 8.40 -20.13 2.78
C ASP A 54 7.19 -19.35 3.36
N GLU A 55 7.18 -18.03 3.22
CA GLU A 55 6.08 -17.19 3.68
C GLU A 55 5.16 -16.81 2.52
N HIS A 56 3.87 -16.68 2.80
CA HIS A 56 2.86 -16.29 1.82
C HIS A 56 2.91 -14.78 1.59
N ILE A 57 3.25 -14.37 0.38
CA ILE A 57 3.31 -12.97 -0.03
C ILE A 57 2.20 -12.71 -1.06
N ASP A 58 1.34 -11.77 -0.76
CA ASP A 58 0.30 -11.29 -1.66
C ASP A 58 0.67 -9.94 -2.28
N HIS A 59 0.15 -9.69 -3.47
CA HIS A 59 0.14 -8.36 -4.08
C HIS A 59 -1.24 -7.73 -3.90
N GLU A 60 -1.26 -6.44 -3.58
CA GLU A 60 -2.49 -5.64 -3.51
C GLU A 60 -2.28 -4.39 -4.38
N VAL A 61 -2.95 -4.34 -5.52
CA VAL A 61 -2.83 -3.21 -6.45
C VAL A 61 -3.61 -2.02 -5.91
N GLU A 62 -2.96 -0.86 -5.87
CA GLU A 62 -3.47 0.34 -5.25
C GLU A 62 -3.30 1.56 -6.14
N MET A 63 -4.18 2.54 -5.98
CA MET A 63 -3.92 3.90 -6.45
C MET A 63 -3.13 4.65 -5.39
N VAL A 64 -2.03 5.23 -5.79
CA VAL A 64 -1.17 6.02 -4.90
C VAL A 64 -1.23 7.48 -5.32
N ILE A 65 -1.47 8.36 -4.36
CA ILE A 65 -1.50 9.80 -4.56
C ILE A 65 -0.35 10.42 -3.77
N ARG A 66 0.48 11.20 -4.45
CA ARG A 66 1.50 12.01 -3.81
C ARG A 66 0.93 13.36 -3.46
N LEU A 67 1.09 13.74 -2.21
CA LEU A 67 0.64 15.03 -1.70
C LEU A 67 1.81 16.02 -1.66
N GLY A 68 1.52 17.25 -1.99
CA GLY A 68 2.43 18.38 -1.83
C GLY A 68 2.50 18.89 -0.37
N PRO A 69 3.27 19.96 -0.14
CA PRO A 69 3.54 20.46 1.22
C PRO A 69 2.29 20.98 1.96
N ASN A 70 1.25 21.36 1.25
CA ASN A 70 -0.03 21.77 1.83
C ASN A 70 -1.10 20.68 1.77
N LEU A 71 -0.67 19.43 1.56
CA LEU A 71 -1.53 18.23 1.43
C LEU A 71 -2.42 18.25 0.18
N GLU A 72 -2.10 19.07 -0.80
CA GLU A 72 -2.76 19.04 -2.12
C GLU A 72 -2.27 17.86 -2.96
N PRO A 73 -3.15 17.18 -3.71
CA PRO A 73 -2.74 16.15 -4.66
C PRO A 73 -1.87 16.70 -5.78
N GLU A 74 -0.68 16.17 -5.99
CA GLU A 74 0.25 16.59 -7.04
C GLU A 74 0.42 15.57 -8.14
N ALA A 75 0.52 14.30 -7.77
CA ALA A 75 0.80 13.22 -8.70
C ALA A 75 0.12 11.93 -8.26
N MET A 76 0.00 11.01 -9.19
CA MET A 76 -0.60 9.71 -8.96
C MET A 76 0.17 8.62 -9.69
N CYS A 77 0.14 7.41 -9.15
CA CYS A 77 0.65 6.23 -9.83
C CYS A 77 -0.16 4.99 -9.41
N VAL A 78 0.04 3.91 -10.17
CA VAL A 78 -0.36 2.59 -9.71
C VAL A 78 0.73 2.06 -8.80
N GLY A 79 0.36 1.56 -7.63
CA GLY A 79 1.27 0.95 -6.69
C GLY A 79 0.89 -0.49 -6.36
N CYS A 80 1.75 -1.12 -5.58
CA CYS A 80 1.47 -2.43 -5.02
C CYS A 80 1.80 -2.42 -3.53
N ASP A 81 0.78 -2.68 -2.72
CA ASP A 81 0.94 -2.97 -1.30
C ASP A 81 1.32 -4.45 -1.16
N THR A 82 2.61 -4.73 -1.30
CA THR A 82 3.13 -6.09 -1.13
C THR A 82 2.98 -6.50 0.33
N THR A 83 2.24 -7.57 0.56
CA THR A 83 1.85 -7.99 1.90
C THR A 83 2.43 -9.35 2.24
N ASN A 84 3.19 -9.42 3.33
CA ASN A 84 3.53 -10.71 3.93
C ASN A 84 2.34 -11.19 4.74
N ARG A 85 1.50 -12.02 4.12
CA ARG A 85 0.25 -12.48 4.70
C ARG A 85 0.47 -13.37 5.92
N THR A 86 1.52 -14.18 5.89
CA THR A 86 1.88 -15.04 7.03
C THR A 86 2.13 -14.20 8.29
N ARG A 87 2.93 -13.16 8.18
CA ARG A 87 3.25 -12.26 9.30
C ARG A 87 2.07 -11.40 9.71
N GLN A 88 1.28 -10.91 8.76
CA GLN A 88 0.08 -10.15 9.06
C GLN A 88 -0.94 -10.99 9.85
N THR A 89 -1.18 -12.22 9.43
CA THR A 89 -2.09 -13.13 10.13
C THR A 89 -1.61 -13.42 11.55
N HIS A 90 -0.31 -13.65 11.71
CA HIS A 90 0.28 -13.86 13.03
C HIS A 90 0.10 -12.63 13.93
N ALA A 91 0.37 -11.44 13.41
CA ALA A 91 0.18 -10.19 14.14
C ALA A 91 -1.29 -9.97 14.53
N LYS A 92 -2.22 -10.23 13.62
CA LYS A 92 -3.67 -10.14 13.92
C LYS A 92 -4.08 -11.07 15.05
N ASN A 93 -3.60 -12.32 15.05
CA ASN A 93 -3.91 -13.31 16.08
C ASN A 93 -3.35 -12.90 17.45
N LYS A 94 -2.22 -12.21 17.47
CA LYS A 94 -1.58 -11.69 18.67
C LYS A 94 -2.06 -10.29 19.06
N ARG A 95 -2.87 -9.65 18.25
CA ARG A 95 -3.29 -8.24 18.40
C ARG A 95 -2.11 -7.27 18.41
N TRP A 96 -1.10 -7.57 17.62
CA TRP A 96 0.07 -6.72 17.39
C TRP A 96 -0.12 -5.82 16.18
N PRO A 97 0.66 -4.72 16.06
CA PRO A 97 0.70 -3.92 14.84
C PRO A 97 1.12 -4.76 13.63
N TRP A 98 0.68 -4.35 12.44
CA TRP A 98 0.94 -5.08 11.18
C TRP A 98 2.30 -4.80 10.55
N THR A 99 3.19 -4.13 11.24
CA THR A 99 4.47 -3.62 10.73
C THR A 99 5.28 -4.68 9.98
N GLU A 100 5.43 -5.86 10.54
CA GLU A 100 6.20 -6.94 9.90
C GLU A 100 5.57 -7.46 8.61
N GLY A 101 4.25 -7.39 8.50
CA GLY A 101 3.51 -7.84 7.33
C GLY A 101 3.31 -6.77 6.26
N LYS A 102 3.38 -5.48 6.61
CA LYS A 102 2.99 -4.36 5.76
C LYS A 102 4.07 -3.30 5.56
N ALA A 103 5.13 -3.27 6.35
CA ALA A 103 6.10 -2.18 6.35
C ALA A 103 7.57 -2.65 6.22
N PHE A 104 7.78 -3.79 5.61
CA PHE A 104 9.12 -4.29 5.29
C PHE A 104 9.68 -3.63 4.02
N ARG A 105 10.99 -3.72 3.82
CA ARG A 105 11.65 -3.20 2.62
C ARG A 105 11.09 -3.84 1.36
N GLY A 106 10.65 -3.01 0.40
CA GLY A 106 10.01 -3.47 -0.83
C GLY A 106 8.50 -3.72 -0.70
N SER A 107 7.89 -3.41 0.45
CA SER A 107 6.45 -3.59 0.62
C SER A 107 5.61 -2.49 -0.03
N GLY A 108 6.18 -1.35 -0.33
CA GLY A 108 5.53 -0.25 -1.05
C GLY A 108 6.12 -0.07 -2.44
N VAL A 109 5.57 -0.73 -3.44
CA VAL A 109 6.06 -0.66 -4.82
C VAL A 109 5.30 0.42 -5.55
N LEU A 110 6.03 1.38 -6.15
CA LEU A 110 5.46 2.55 -6.81
C LEU A 110 5.80 2.53 -8.29
N GLY A 111 4.78 2.62 -9.13
CA GLY A 111 4.93 2.72 -10.57
C GLY A 111 5.35 4.11 -11.02
N THR A 112 5.29 4.34 -12.33
CA THR A 112 5.62 5.64 -12.93
C THR A 112 4.58 6.69 -12.53
N TRP A 113 5.07 7.83 -12.05
CA TRP A 113 4.21 8.95 -11.64
C TRP A 113 3.66 9.70 -12.85
N ALA A 114 2.40 10.09 -12.76
CA ALA A 114 1.74 11.02 -13.67
C ALA A 114 1.18 12.20 -12.87
N PRO A 115 0.95 13.37 -13.49
CA PRO A 115 0.23 14.45 -12.83
C PRO A 115 -1.12 14.00 -12.30
N TYR A 116 -1.51 14.50 -11.13
CA TYR A 116 -2.81 14.18 -10.57
C TYR A 116 -3.95 14.60 -11.49
N ASN A 117 -4.94 13.76 -11.63
CA ASN A 117 -6.13 14.02 -12.42
C ASN A 117 -7.37 13.48 -11.69
N ASP A 118 -8.20 14.37 -11.19
CA ASP A 118 -9.40 14.05 -10.42
C ASP A 118 -10.53 13.41 -11.26
N THR A 119 -10.50 13.57 -12.59
CA THR A 119 -11.47 12.90 -13.48
C THR A 119 -11.37 11.38 -13.45
N ILE A 120 -10.21 10.84 -13.13
CA ILE A 120 -10.00 9.39 -13.00
C ILE A 120 -10.62 8.85 -11.70
N MET A 121 -10.86 9.72 -10.74
CA MET A 121 -11.40 9.38 -9.41
C MET A 121 -12.94 9.33 -9.38
N GLN A 122 -13.61 9.66 -10.48
CA GLN A 122 -15.06 9.60 -10.64
C GLN A 122 -15.47 8.28 -11.29
#